data_379457c53a1607ef87793f0925cdc0c0
#
_entry.id   379457c53a1607ef87793f0925cdc0c0
#
_cell.length_a   1.000
_cell.length_b   1.000
_cell.length_c   1.000
_cell.angle_alpha   90.00
_cell.angle_beta   90.00
_cell.angle_gamma   90.00
#
_symmetry.space_group_name_H-M   'P 1'
#
loop_
_entity.id
_entity.type
_entity.pdbx_description
1 polymer ?
#
loop_
_entity_poly.entity_id
_entity_poly.type
_entity_poly.pdbx_seq_one_letter_code
_entity_poly.pdbx_strand_id
1 'polypeptide(L)'
;MNKQKSFVTGLVCSAWGAALVLASACGSSGSSNRGAGSGDGGGAEPDGYVPPLGVGSSGGTKGDGSTACVNLQCQQSACSGGGATLTGHIYDPAGNNPLYKVVAYVPNEDPEPIADGIDSTSCSCSSLYTGAPIATGITGPDGAFTITNAPVGANIPIVIQIGKWRNYFVIPKVACGTNDLDTLLPAKLTLPKTQNETQFSNIPNIAISTGNADSLECLLRRVGVSASEYTGTPGALPDGGQPGHIHIFAGTPQQASTTPNTKPPGPSSSGPGGLWDTDSDIDRYDIVLLSCEGSETGNPQPANLADYVNKGGRVFASHYHYAFFYDDSTNTDQPEFPNVADWSLASQGGGDAYKNGINAAIQTTLASGAAFPEGQALYTWLDTTVNALTGSLLPITVGRHDAVVSGTNVSTAWAQSSGATPASTQYFSWDMPFNAPLDDAGAPAYCGRVVYSDLHVGAGEQDYGCTSDPNSCVYQGTTPTGCTIGKLHPDEDAIEFILFDLSSCVTPIGSSPQPPPVATPK
;
A
#
# COMPACT_ATOMS: atom_id res chain seq x y z
N MET A 1 27.73 -28.14 50.93
CA MET A 1 27.05 -29.42 51.27
C MET A 1 26.12 -29.65 50.10
N ASN A 2 26.55 -30.41 49.20
CA ASN A 2 26.39 -31.84 48.91
C ASN A 2 24.97 -32.24 48.52
N LYS A 3 24.90 -32.58 47.24
CA LYS A 3 24.45 -33.85 46.59
C LYS A 3 22.93 -33.89 46.33
N GLN A 4 22.37 -34.45 45.27
CA GLN A 4 22.84 -35.49 44.34
C GLN A 4 21.87 -35.59 43.15
N LYS A 5 22.43 -36.06 42.06
CA LYS A 5 21.84 -36.50 40.78
C LYS A 5 20.78 -37.59 40.94
N SER A 6 19.87 -37.69 39.97
CA SER A 6 19.52 -39.02 39.45
C SER A 6 19.04 -38.93 37.99
N PHE A 7 19.71 -39.67 37.16
CA PHE A 7 19.40 -40.13 35.81
C PHE A 7 18.27 -41.18 35.85
N VAL A 8 17.38 -41.18 34.88
CA VAL A 8 16.79 -42.45 34.39
C VAL A 8 16.68 -42.36 32.87
N THR A 9 17.31 -43.32 32.25
CA THR A 9 17.38 -43.68 30.84
C THR A 9 16.32 -44.77 30.55
N GLY A 10 15.81 -44.82 29.34
CA GLY A 10 15.06 -45.99 28.81
C GLY A 10 14.34 -45.57 27.54
N LEU A 11 14.82 -45.79 26.43
CA LEU A 11 15.05 -46.88 25.49
C LEU A 11 13.77 -47.30 24.72
N VAL A 12 13.76 -46.90 23.44
CA VAL A 12 13.47 -47.65 22.19
C VAL A 12 12.24 -48.55 22.12
N CYS A 13 11.41 -48.33 21.11
CA CYS A 13 11.11 -49.38 20.11
C CYS A 13 10.50 -48.80 18.83
N SER A 14 11.11 -49.18 17.75
CA SER A 14 10.79 -49.03 16.33
C SER A 14 9.72 -50.05 15.87
N ALA A 15 8.92 -49.71 14.85
CA ALA A 15 8.44 -50.62 13.77
C ALA A 15 7.59 -49.79 12.83
N TRP A 16 7.96 -49.55 11.61
CA TRP A 16 7.81 -50.27 10.35
C TRP A 16 6.35 -50.49 9.96
N GLY A 17 5.94 -49.95 8.82
CA GLY A 17 4.71 -50.29 8.15
C GLY A 17 4.60 -49.54 6.80
N ALA A 18 4.88 -50.28 5.75
CA ALA A 18 5.09 -49.89 4.36
C ALA A 18 3.83 -49.44 3.60
N ALA A 19 4.06 -48.58 2.63
CA ALA A 19 3.54 -48.46 1.25
C ALA A 19 2.20 -49.09 0.86
N LEU A 20 1.36 -48.27 0.15
CA LEU A 20 0.77 -48.73 -1.10
C LEU A 20 0.47 -47.54 -2.00
N VAL A 21 1.12 -47.55 -3.16
CA VAL A 21 0.85 -46.74 -4.35
C VAL A 21 -0.34 -47.35 -5.08
N LEU A 22 -1.28 -46.54 -5.53
CA LEU A 22 -2.15 -46.91 -6.65
C LEU A 22 -2.40 -45.66 -7.52
N ALA A 23 -1.75 -45.68 -8.65
CA ALA A 23 -2.07 -44.84 -9.80
C ALA A 23 -3.28 -45.42 -10.53
N SER A 24 -4.14 -44.59 -11.05
CA SER A 24 -5.00 -44.91 -12.18
C SER A 24 -5.25 -43.69 -13.02
N ALA A 25 -4.88 -43.84 -14.25
CA ALA A 25 -4.94 -42.87 -15.33
C ALA A 25 -6.25 -42.98 -16.12
N CYS A 26 -6.49 -41.98 -16.94
CA CYS A 26 -7.20 -41.96 -18.23
C CYS A 26 -8.74 -41.97 -18.27
N GLY A 27 -9.24 -41.03 -19.04
CA GLY A 27 -10.52 -41.12 -19.69
C GLY A 27 -10.97 -39.82 -20.36
N SER A 28 -10.67 -39.71 -21.61
CA SER A 28 -10.93 -38.65 -22.58
C SER A 28 -12.39 -38.59 -23.06
N SER A 29 -12.73 -37.40 -23.56
CA SER A 29 -13.63 -37.14 -24.71
C SER A 29 -15.15 -37.27 -24.55
N GLY A 30 -15.83 -36.22 -25.06
CA GLY A 30 -17.21 -36.30 -25.47
C GLY A 30 -17.87 -34.94 -25.68
N SER A 31 -17.75 -34.40 -26.87
CA SER A 31 -18.56 -33.30 -27.40
C SER A 31 -19.99 -33.77 -27.67
N SER A 32 -20.99 -32.92 -27.46
CA SER A 32 -22.08 -32.64 -28.42
C SER A 32 -23.18 -31.72 -27.85
N ASN A 33 -23.32 -30.60 -28.41
CA ASN A 33 -24.43 -29.95 -29.10
C ASN A 33 -25.90 -30.07 -28.61
N ARG A 34 -26.51 -28.86 -28.62
CA ARG A 34 -27.89 -28.45 -28.95
C ARG A 34 -28.90 -28.35 -27.80
N GLY A 35 -29.52 -27.17 -27.81
CA GLY A 35 -30.89 -26.97 -27.39
C GLY A 35 -31.23 -25.52 -27.10
N ALA A 36 -31.83 -24.85 -28.10
CA ALA A 36 -32.45 -23.54 -27.93
C ALA A 36 -33.72 -23.67 -27.08
N GLY A 37 -33.96 -22.71 -26.20
CA GLY A 37 -35.19 -22.56 -25.46
C GLY A 37 -35.36 -21.12 -25.02
N SER A 38 -36.25 -20.42 -25.73
CA SER A 38 -36.75 -19.10 -25.36
C SER A 38 -37.65 -19.20 -24.12
N GLY A 39 -37.47 -18.24 -23.19
CA GLY A 39 -38.37 -18.06 -22.07
C GLY A 39 -38.21 -16.68 -21.49
N ASP A 40 -39.15 -15.81 -21.80
CA ASP A 40 -39.38 -14.49 -21.17
C ASP A 40 -39.62 -14.65 -19.66
N GLY A 41 -38.91 -13.83 -18.87
CA GLY A 41 -39.15 -13.69 -17.46
C GLY A 41 -38.45 -12.44 -16.93
N GLY A 42 -39.16 -11.32 -16.92
CA GLY A 42 -38.67 -10.06 -16.37
C GLY A 42 -38.41 -10.19 -14.87
N GLY A 43 -37.16 -9.99 -14.49
CA GLY A 43 -36.71 -9.75 -13.13
C GLY A 43 -35.96 -8.43 -13.09
N ALA A 44 -36.34 -7.55 -12.17
CA ALA A 44 -35.66 -6.29 -11.94
C ALA A 44 -34.20 -6.53 -11.59
N GLU A 45 -33.30 -5.92 -12.36
CA GLU A 45 -31.87 -5.93 -12.08
C GLU A 45 -31.56 -5.03 -10.88
N PRO A 46 -30.60 -5.43 -10.01
CA PRO A 46 -30.08 -4.53 -8.97
C PRO A 46 -29.27 -3.42 -9.63
N ASP A 47 -29.49 -2.18 -9.19
CA ASP A 47 -28.74 -0.99 -9.61
C ASP A 47 -27.24 -1.19 -9.38
N GLY A 48 -26.44 -1.20 -10.46
CA GLY A 48 -24.99 -1.27 -10.40
C GLY A 48 -24.31 -2.24 -11.36
N TYR A 49 -25.07 -2.99 -12.17
CA TYR A 49 -24.46 -3.91 -13.15
C TYR A 49 -23.84 -3.10 -14.31
N VAL A 50 -22.51 -3.15 -14.41
CA VAL A 50 -21.76 -2.71 -15.59
C VAL A 50 -21.61 -3.93 -16.49
N PRO A 51 -22.20 -3.94 -17.71
CA PRO A 51 -22.02 -5.09 -18.59
C PRO A 51 -20.54 -5.22 -19.00
N PRO A 52 -20.00 -6.44 -19.10
CA PRO A 52 -18.65 -6.67 -19.61
C PRO A 52 -18.49 -6.03 -20.98
N LEU A 53 -17.28 -5.56 -21.30
CA LEU A 53 -16.96 -4.98 -22.61
C LEU A 53 -17.34 -6.00 -23.69
N GLY A 54 -18.44 -5.73 -24.38
CA GLY A 54 -18.97 -6.66 -25.39
C GLY A 54 -17.93 -6.88 -26.48
N VAL A 55 -17.58 -8.15 -26.73
CA VAL A 55 -16.69 -8.56 -27.82
C VAL A 55 -17.39 -8.30 -29.16
N GLY A 56 -17.41 -7.04 -29.56
CA GLY A 56 -17.87 -6.60 -30.87
C GLY A 56 -16.79 -6.94 -31.91
N SER A 57 -16.77 -8.20 -32.37
CA SER A 57 -15.94 -8.61 -33.48
C SER A 57 -16.42 -7.93 -34.77
N SER A 58 -15.73 -6.84 -35.16
CA SER A 58 -15.81 -6.35 -36.56
C SER A 58 -14.41 -5.87 -37.00
N GLY A 59 -13.47 -6.81 -37.01
CA GLY A 59 -12.16 -6.62 -37.63
C GLY A 59 -12.25 -6.84 -39.13
N GLY A 60 -12.47 -5.78 -39.90
CA GLY A 60 -12.22 -5.80 -41.34
C GLY A 60 -10.73 -5.61 -41.57
N THR A 61 -10.05 -6.61 -42.16
CA THR A 61 -8.69 -6.46 -42.69
C THR A 61 -8.70 -5.48 -43.85
N LYS A 62 -8.05 -4.30 -43.67
CA LYS A 62 -7.65 -3.49 -44.84
C LYS A 62 -6.40 -4.13 -45.42
N GLY A 63 -6.40 -4.34 -46.74
CA GLY A 63 -5.33 -5.02 -47.47
C GLY A 63 -4.03 -4.23 -47.67
N ASP A 64 -3.62 -3.41 -46.68
CA ASP A 64 -2.40 -2.60 -46.70
C ASP A 64 -1.34 -3.05 -45.69
N GLY A 65 -1.56 -4.18 -45.00
CA GLY A 65 -0.60 -4.68 -44.00
C GLY A 65 -0.64 -3.94 -42.65
N SER A 66 -1.55 -2.99 -42.47
CA SER A 66 -1.78 -2.38 -41.16
C SER A 66 -2.59 -3.32 -40.27
N THR A 67 -2.16 -3.54 -39.05
CA THR A 67 -2.93 -4.29 -38.04
C THR A 67 -4.26 -3.58 -37.79
N ALA A 68 -5.36 -4.34 -37.95
CA ALA A 68 -6.70 -3.80 -37.69
C ALA A 68 -6.80 -3.39 -36.21
N CYS A 69 -7.37 -2.21 -35.96
CA CYS A 69 -7.68 -1.78 -34.60
C CYS A 69 -8.67 -2.76 -33.94
N VAL A 70 -8.58 -2.91 -32.61
CA VAL A 70 -9.41 -3.82 -31.81
C VAL A 70 -10.16 -3.02 -30.74
N ASN A 71 -11.43 -3.33 -30.53
CA ASN A 71 -12.29 -2.75 -29.49
C ASN A 71 -12.25 -1.20 -29.46
N LEU A 72 -11.96 -0.61 -28.31
CA LEU A 72 -11.92 0.84 -28.11
C LEU A 72 -10.79 1.54 -28.87
N GLN A 73 -9.73 0.84 -29.27
CA GLN A 73 -8.68 1.41 -30.14
C GLN A 73 -9.26 1.97 -31.44
N CYS A 74 -10.31 1.34 -31.99
CA CYS A 74 -10.96 1.82 -33.20
C CYS A 74 -11.67 3.18 -33.02
N GLN A 75 -11.93 3.57 -31.80
CA GLN A 75 -12.61 4.82 -31.45
C GLN A 75 -11.63 5.98 -31.16
N GLN A 76 -10.32 5.71 -31.05
CA GLN A 76 -9.29 6.73 -30.83
C GLN A 76 -9.09 7.64 -32.06
N SER A 77 -9.36 7.13 -33.27
CA SER A 77 -9.21 7.87 -34.52
C SER A 77 -10.49 8.56 -35.02
N ALA A 78 -11.55 8.53 -34.23
CA ALA A 78 -12.87 9.05 -34.65
C ALA A 78 -12.96 10.57 -34.74
N CYS A 79 -12.02 11.31 -34.14
CA CYS A 79 -11.95 12.77 -34.21
C CYS A 79 -10.97 13.24 -35.29
N SER A 80 -11.26 14.39 -35.91
CA SER A 80 -10.29 15.06 -36.78
C SER A 80 -9.13 15.55 -35.92
N GLY A 81 -7.95 14.89 -36.04
CA GLY A 81 -6.76 15.23 -35.26
C GLY A 81 -6.43 14.23 -34.14
N GLY A 82 -7.10 13.09 -34.05
CA GLY A 82 -6.84 12.02 -33.08
C GLY A 82 -8.01 11.75 -32.13
N GLY A 83 -7.76 11.12 -30.99
CA GLY A 83 -8.77 10.84 -29.97
C GLY A 83 -9.15 12.06 -29.13
N ALA A 84 -9.96 11.83 -28.10
CA ALA A 84 -10.33 12.85 -27.12
C ALA A 84 -9.24 13.07 -26.08
N THR A 85 -9.37 14.15 -25.30
CA THR A 85 -8.61 14.38 -24.08
C THR A 85 -9.55 14.22 -22.89
N LEU A 86 -9.14 13.45 -21.87
CA LEU A 86 -9.81 13.35 -20.58
C LEU A 86 -8.99 14.10 -19.54
N THR A 87 -9.66 14.89 -18.70
CA THR A 87 -9.06 15.57 -17.55
C THR A 87 -9.92 15.33 -16.32
N GLY A 88 -9.38 15.50 -15.14
CA GLY A 88 -10.07 15.36 -13.87
C GLY A 88 -9.12 15.26 -12.70
N HIS A 89 -9.66 15.01 -11.50
CA HIS A 89 -8.90 14.82 -10.28
C HIS A 89 -9.25 13.47 -9.66
N ILE A 90 -8.24 12.87 -9.02
CA ILE A 90 -8.40 11.60 -8.28
C ILE A 90 -8.16 11.85 -6.80
N TYR A 91 -9.00 11.23 -5.98
CA TYR A 91 -9.05 11.46 -4.54
C TYR A 91 -8.83 10.17 -3.75
N ASP A 92 -8.53 10.35 -2.46
CA ASP A 92 -8.54 9.30 -1.45
C ASP A 92 -9.90 8.57 -1.40
N PRO A 93 -10.02 7.43 -0.72
CA PRO A 93 -11.30 6.74 -0.59
C PRO A 93 -12.38 7.61 0.07
N ALA A 94 -12.05 8.53 1.00
CA ALA A 94 -13.01 9.44 1.60
C ALA A 94 -13.53 10.51 0.61
N GLY A 95 -12.78 10.79 -0.46
CA GLY A 95 -13.06 11.85 -1.43
C GLY A 95 -12.65 13.24 -0.90
N ASN A 96 -11.79 13.30 0.08
CA ASN A 96 -11.32 14.53 0.71
C ASN A 96 -10.05 15.08 0.06
N ASN A 97 -8.99 14.28 0.06
CA ASN A 97 -7.68 14.70 -0.37
C ASN A 97 -7.37 14.21 -1.80
N PRO A 98 -6.96 15.09 -2.71
CA PRO A 98 -6.47 14.70 -4.03
C PRO A 98 -5.18 13.88 -3.89
N LEU A 99 -4.97 12.87 -4.74
CA LEU A 99 -3.86 11.95 -4.63
C LEU A 99 -2.82 12.13 -5.73
N TYR A 100 -1.56 12.12 -5.33
CA TYR A 100 -0.38 12.14 -6.21
C TYR A 100 -0.06 10.75 -6.76
N LYS A 101 0.48 10.70 -7.99
CA LYS A 101 1.06 9.49 -8.61
C LYS A 101 0.05 8.36 -8.88
N VAL A 102 -1.25 8.67 -8.89
CA VAL A 102 -2.29 7.72 -9.28
C VAL A 102 -2.34 7.63 -10.80
N VAL A 103 -2.26 6.43 -11.33
CA VAL A 103 -2.42 6.16 -12.76
C VAL A 103 -3.90 6.14 -13.11
N ALA A 104 -4.27 6.89 -14.14
CA ALA A 104 -5.56 6.81 -14.79
C ALA A 104 -5.39 6.23 -16.19
N TYR A 105 -6.19 5.23 -16.57
CA TYR A 105 -6.08 4.65 -17.91
C TYR A 105 -7.41 4.15 -18.46
N VAL A 106 -7.50 4.12 -19.79
CA VAL A 106 -8.62 3.52 -20.50
C VAL A 106 -8.21 2.10 -20.91
N PRO A 107 -8.84 1.07 -20.34
CA PRO A 107 -8.57 -0.31 -20.71
C PRO A 107 -9.26 -0.66 -22.04
N ASN A 108 -8.63 -1.48 -22.86
CA ASN A 108 -9.21 -2.03 -24.11
C ASN A 108 -9.97 -3.34 -23.89
N GLU A 109 -9.73 -3.97 -22.76
CA GLU A 109 -10.32 -5.24 -22.30
C GLU A 109 -10.61 -5.11 -20.80
N ASP A 110 -11.42 -6.00 -20.24
CA ASP A 110 -11.68 -6.03 -18.82
C ASP A 110 -10.38 -6.24 -18.01
N PRO A 111 -10.14 -5.47 -16.94
CA PRO A 111 -8.96 -5.68 -16.11
C PRO A 111 -8.98 -7.04 -15.42
N GLU A 112 -7.83 -7.71 -15.38
CA GLU A 112 -7.68 -8.97 -14.66
C GLU A 112 -7.76 -8.74 -13.13
N PRO A 113 -8.19 -9.73 -12.35
CA PRO A 113 -8.11 -9.68 -10.89
C PRO A 113 -6.68 -9.41 -10.41
N ILE A 114 -6.55 -8.68 -9.30
CA ILE A 114 -5.27 -8.46 -8.63
C ILE A 114 -5.13 -9.53 -7.54
N ALA A 115 -4.01 -10.24 -7.54
CA ALA A 115 -3.71 -11.23 -6.50
C ALA A 115 -3.28 -10.54 -5.19
N ASP A 116 -3.69 -11.11 -4.05
CA ASP A 116 -3.28 -10.67 -2.72
C ASP A 116 -1.85 -11.11 -2.40
N GLY A 117 -1.19 -10.33 -1.54
CA GLY A 117 0.14 -10.61 -1.05
C GLY A 117 1.25 -10.42 -2.08
N ILE A 118 2.47 -10.70 -1.68
CA ILE A 118 3.62 -10.55 -2.55
C ILE A 118 3.86 -11.81 -3.39
N ASP A 119 4.25 -11.58 -4.63
CA ASP A 119 4.73 -12.62 -5.54
C ASP A 119 6.23 -12.40 -5.79
N SER A 120 7.04 -13.37 -5.42
CA SER A 120 8.50 -13.32 -5.59
C SER A 120 8.97 -13.19 -7.06
N THR A 121 8.06 -13.35 -8.04
CA THR A 121 8.37 -13.21 -9.47
C THR A 121 8.05 -11.82 -10.01
N SER A 122 7.38 -10.97 -9.24
CA SER A 122 6.69 -9.78 -9.74
C SER A 122 7.20 -8.48 -9.13
N CYS A 123 8.51 -8.21 -9.26
CA CYS A 123 9.03 -6.84 -9.02
C CYS A 123 8.73 -5.90 -10.19
N SER A 124 7.98 -6.35 -11.20
CA SER A 124 7.65 -5.57 -12.38
C SER A 124 6.37 -4.78 -12.20
N CYS A 125 6.49 -3.46 -12.28
CA CYS A 125 5.38 -2.52 -12.21
C CYS A 125 4.38 -2.65 -13.36
N SER A 126 4.83 -3.09 -14.53
CA SER A 126 3.98 -3.20 -15.73
C SER A 126 2.90 -4.26 -15.62
N SER A 127 3.12 -5.30 -14.80
CA SER A 127 2.16 -6.37 -14.58
C SER A 127 0.91 -5.93 -13.79
N LEU A 128 0.97 -4.80 -13.10
CA LEU A 128 -0.16 -4.28 -12.30
C LEU A 128 -1.26 -3.66 -13.17
N TYR A 129 -0.92 -3.12 -14.35
CA TYR A 129 -1.86 -2.40 -15.20
C TYR A 129 -2.42 -3.30 -16.28
N THR A 130 -3.45 -4.09 -15.94
CA THR A 130 -4.08 -5.07 -16.81
C THR A 130 -5.21 -4.46 -17.65
N GLY A 131 -5.81 -5.24 -18.55
CA GLY A 131 -6.86 -4.78 -19.45
C GLY A 131 -6.35 -4.07 -20.71
N ALA A 132 -5.07 -4.26 -21.07
CA ALA A 132 -4.44 -3.66 -22.27
C ALA A 132 -4.68 -2.15 -22.38
N PRO A 133 -4.06 -1.30 -21.51
CA PRO A 133 -4.25 0.14 -21.53
C PRO A 133 -3.97 0.77 -22.89
N ILE A 134 -4.90 1.58 -23.43
CA ILE A 134 -4.76 2.24 -24.74
C ILE A 134 -4.58 3.76 -24.65
N ALA A 135 -4.85 4.34 -23.49
CA ALA A 135 -4.59 5.74 -23.18
C ALA A 135 -4.35 5.86 -21.68
N THR A 136 -3.30 6.55 -21.29
CA THR A 136 -2.84 6.62 -19.88
C THR A 136 -2.49 8.02 -19.47
N GLY A 137 -2.59 8.31 -18.18
CA GLY A 137 -2.15 9.51 -17.51
C GLY A 137 -1.77 9.21 -16.06
N ILE A 138 -1.15 10.17 -15.40
CA ILE A 138 -0.77 10.07 -13.99
C ILE A 138 -1.05 11.39 -13.29
N THR A 139 -1.48 11.35 -12.03
CA THR A 139 -1.81 12.56 -11.28
C THR A 139 -0.58 13.31 -10.78
N GLY A 140 -0.67 14.64 -10.85
CA GLY A 140 0.24 15.56 -10.18
C GLY A 140 -0.05 15.71 -8.68
N PRO A 141 0.72 16.57 -7.97
CA PRO A 141 0.51 16.80 -6.53
C PRO A 141 -0.87 17.37 -6.17
N ASP A 142 -1.54 18.00 -7.11
CA ASP A 142 -2.92 18.50 -6.96
C ASP A 142 -3.98 17.44 -7.25
N GLY A 143 -3.57 16.20 -7.55
CA GLY A 143 -4.45 15.12 -7.96
C GLY A 143 -4.98 15.22 -9.39
N ALA A 144 -4.60 16.25 -10.14
CA ALA A 144 -5.02 16.44 -11.53
C ALA A 144 -4.30 15.49 -12.47
N PHE A 145 -5.04 14.95 -13.46
CA PHE A 145 -4.48 14.15 -14.53
C PHE A 145 -4.96 14.61 -15.91
N THR A 146 -4.22 14.22 -16.93
CA THR A 146 -4.59 14.39 -18.34
C THR A 146 -4.30 13.11 -19.10
N ILE A 147 -5.30 12.57 -19.78
CA ILE A 147 -5.16 11.45 -20.73
C ILE A 147 -5.41 12.00 -22.13
N THR A 148 -4.45 11.89 -23.01
CA THR A 148 -4.59 12.24 -24.43
C THR A 148 -4.92 11.00 -25.26
N ASN A 149 -5.47 11.23 -26.45
CA ASN A 149 -5.81 10.16 -27.38
C ASN A 149 -6.81 9.10 -26.81
N ALA A 150 -7.68 9.51 -25.91
CA ALA A 150 -8.74 8.64 -25.40
C ALA A 150 -9.77 8.33 -26.49
N PRO A 151 -10.42 7.13 -26.44
CA PRO A 151 -11.48 6.79 -27.37
C PRO A 151 -12.72 7.68 -27.14
N VAL A 152 -13.46 7.96 -28.21
CA VAL A 152 -14.75 8.67 -28.16
C VAL A 152 -15.91 7.69 -28.24
N GLY A 153 -17.01 8.02 -27.60
CA GLY A 153 -18.20 7.16 -27.64
C GLY A 153 -18.99 7.19 -26.33
N ALA A 154 -19.91 6.24 -26.21
CA ALA A 154 -20.68 6.02 -24.99
C ALA A 154 -20.04 4.90 -24.15
N ASN A 155 -20.24 4.99 -22.82
CA ASN A 155 -19.80 3.97 -21.87
C ASN A 155 -18.29 3.64 -21.97
N ILE A 156 -17.46 4.67 -21.98
CA ILE A 156 -16.01 4.52 -22.03
C ILE A 156 -15.50 4.19 -20.61
N PRO A 157 -14.87 3.04 -20.39
CA PRO A 157 -14.31 2.70 -19.08
C PRO A 157 -13.08 3.54 -18.75
N ILE A 158 -12.91 3.85 -17.47
CA ILE A 158 -11.67 4.41 -16.92
C ILE A 158 -11.33 3.68 -15.64
N VAL A 159 -10.08 3.28 -15.52
CA VAL A 159 -9.49 2.69 -14.31
C VAL A 159 -8.60 3.73 -13.67
N ILE A 160 -8.69 3.85 -12.35
CA ILE A 160 -7.72 4.58 -11.54
C ILE A 160 -7.00 3.60 -10.63
N GLN A 161 -5.67 3.70 -10.55
CA GLN A 161 -4.88 2.71 -9.83
C GLN A 161 -3.57 3.28 -9.29
N ILE A 162 -3.26 2.93 -8.02
CA ILE A 162 -1.94 3.13 -7.41
C ILE A 162 -1.53 1.85 -6.69
N GLY A 163 -0.46 1.21 -7.16
CA GLY A 163 -0.12 -0.14 -6.70
C GLY A 163 -1.29 -1.10 -6.89
N LYS A 164 -1.71 -1.74 -5.81
CA LYS A 164 -2.87 -2.64 -5.82
C LYS A 164 -4.18 -1.98 -5.40
N TRP A 165 -4.20 -0.70 -5.08
CA TRP A 165 -5.44 0.07 -4.97
C TRP A 165 -5.96 0.35 -6.37
N ARG A 166 -7.15 -0.13 -6.70
CA ARG A 166 -7.78 0.05 -8.02
C ARG A 166 -9.27 0.30 -7.89
N ASN A 167 -9.78 1.29 -8.66
CA ASN A 167 -11.21 1.48 -8.85
C ASN A 167 -11.53 1.61 -10.34
N TYR A 168 -12.79 1.37 -10.70
CA TYR A 168 -13.27 1.31 -12.07
C TYR A 168 -14.52 2.15 -12.23
N PHE A 169 -14.56 2.99 -13.26
CA PHE A 169 -15.70 3.85 -13.55
C PHE A 169 -16.06 3.74 -15.04
N VAL A 170 -17.30 4.15 -15.35
CA VAL A 170 -17.77 4.25 -16.72
C VAL A 170 -18.17 5.70 -17.01
N ILE A 171 -17.51 6.28 -18.00
CA ILE A 171 -17.83 7.63 -18.50
C ILE A 171 -19.02 7.49 -19.45
N PRO A 172 -20.19 8.10 -19.15
CA PRO A 172 -21.40 7.90 -19.95
C PRO A 172 -21.21 8.28 -21.42
N LYS A 173 -20.42 9.32 -21.68
CA LYS A 173 -20.12 9.78 -23.04
C LYS A 173 -18.82 10.56 -23.07
N VAL A 174 -17.95 10.21 -24.01
CA VAL A 174 -16.74 10.97 -24.37
C VAL A 174 -16.96 11.57 -25.77
N ALA A 175 -16.80 12.89 -25.88
CA ALA A 175 -16.88 13.64 -27.14
C ALA A 175 -15.47 13.98 -27.66
N CYS A 176 -15.37 14.40 -28.92
CA CYS A 176 -14.13 14.98 -29.43
C CYS A 176 -13.75 16.25 -28.64
N GLY A 177 -12.44 16.46 -28.44
CA GLY A 177 -11.91 17.56 -27.66
C GLY A 177 -11.73 17.17 -26.19
N THR A 178 -11.71 18.16 -25.29
CA THR A 178 -11.48 17.96 -23.87
C THR A 178 -12.78 17.60 -23.15
N ASN A 179 -12.73 16.56 -22.34
CA ASN A 179 -13.80 16.07 -21.49
C ASN A 179 -13.32 16.13 -20.04
N ASP A 180 -13.93 17.01 -19.25
CA ASP A 180 -13.62 17.19 -17.84
C ASP A 180 -14.49 16.23 -17.01
N LEU A 181 -13.87 15.23 -16.41
CA LEU A 181 -14.57 14.17 -15.68
C LEU A 181 -15.13 14.65 -14.34
N ASP A 182 -14.58 15.71 -13.76
CA ASP A 182 -15.13 16.31 -12.53
C ASP A 182 -16.52 16.90 -12.76
N THR A 183 -16.84 17.26 -14.00
CA THR A 183 -18.17 17.77 -14.40
C THR A 183 -19.04 16.74 -15.07
N LEU A 184 -18.45 15.71 -15.71
CA LEU A 184 -19.20 14.70 -16.47
C LEU A 184 -19.69 13.54 -15.62
N LEU A 185 -18.96 13.22 -14.55
CA LEU A 185 -19.33 12.13 -13.65
C LEU A 185 -20.20 12.64 -12.50
N PRO A 186 -21.16 11.82 -12.03
CA PRO A 186 -22.03 12.20 -10.92
C PRO A 186 -21.30 12.22 -9.55
N ALA A 187 -20.15 11.60 -9.47
CA ALA A 187 -19.32 11.50 -8.26
C ALA A 187 -17.85 11.67 -8.62
N LYS A 188 -17.04 12.02 -7.63
CA LYS A 188 -15.58 12.11 -7.75
C LYS A 188 -14.97 10.77 -8.13
N LEU A 189 -13.84 10.80 -8.82
CA LEU A 189 -12.98 9.64 -9.00
C LEU A 189 -12.21 9.40 -7.69
N THR A 190 -12.59 8.40 -6.93
CA THR A 190 -11.97 8.04 -5.65
C THR A 190 -11.37 6.65 -5.71
N LEU A 191 -10.30 6.40 -4.95
CA LEU A 191 -9.90 5.03 -4.63
C LEU A 191 -11.03 4.32 -3.87
N PRO A 192 -11.10 2.98 -3.90
CA PRO A 192 -12.23 2.26 -3.31
C PRO A 192 -12.22 2.29 -1.79
N LYS A 193 -13.41 2.33 -1.18
CA LYS A 193 -13.64 2.22 0.27
C LYS A 193 -13.72 0.77 0.73
N THR A 194 -14.11 -0.10 -0.20
CA THR A 194 -14.27 -1.54 0.04
C THR A 194 -13.73 -2.33 -1.14
N GLN A 195 -13.34 -3.59 -0.87
CA GLN A 195 -12.81 -4.52 -1.87
C GLN A 195 -13.73 -4.71 -3.08
N ASN A 196 -15.03 -4.70 -2.88
CA ASN A 196 -16.03 -4.98 -3.91
C ASN A 196 -16.93 -3.77 -4.19
N GLU A 197 -16.37 -2.56 -4.20
CA GLU A 197 -17.14 -1.34 -4.49
C GLU A 197 -17.63 -1.32 -5.93
N THR A 198 -16.79 -1.78 -6.86
CA THR A 198 -17.13 -2.02 -8.26
C THR A 198 -16.67 -3.43 -8.67
N GLN A 199 -17.06 -3.88 -9.86
CA GLN A 199 -16.68 -5.22 -10.38
C GLN A 199 -15.16 -5.45 -10.41
N PHE A 200 -14.36 -4.39 -10.59
CA PHE A 200 -12.91 -4.47 -10.72
C PHE A 200 -12.16 -3.69 -9.64
N SER A 201 -12.85 -3.25 -8.60
CA SER A 201 -12.19 -2.58 -7.48
C SER A 201 -11.31 -3.53 -6.69
N ASN A 202 -10.23 -3.00 -6.12
CA ASN A 202 -9.31 -3.74 -5.29
C ASN A 202 -8.72 -2.84 -4.21
N ILE A 203 -8.68 -3.34 -2.98
CA ILE A 203 -7.90 -2.81 -1.86
C ILE A 203 -6.74 -3.77 -1.62
N PRO A 204 -5.49 -3.31 -1.47
CA PRO A 204 -4.38 -4.20 -1.11
C PRO A 204 -4.64 -4.89 0.23
N ASN A 205 -4.11 -6.09 0.39
CA ASN A 205 -4.18 -6.81 1.66
C ASN A 205 -3.18 -6.18 2.65
N ILE A 206 -3.68 -5.55 3.72
CA ILE A 206 -2.89 -4.76 4.66
C ILE A 206 -2.88 -5.41 6.04
N ALA A 207 -1.71 -5.68 6.57
CA ALA A 207 -1.54 -6.04 7.98
C ALA A 207 -1.22 -4.80 8.80
N ILE A 208 -1.83 -4.69 9.98
CA ILE A 208 -1.56 -3.63 10.95
C ILE A 208 -1.21 -4.27 12.29
N SER A 209 -0.02 -4.00 12.80
CA SER A 209 0.30 -4.20 14.21
C SER A 209 -0.18 -2.96 14.96
N THR A 210 -1.15 -3.11 15.86
CA THR A 210 -1.69 -1.98 16.63
C THR A 210 -0.72 -1.56 17.73
N GLY A 211 -0.69 -0.26 18.03
CA GLY A 211 0.14 0.32 19.06
C GLY A 211 -0.63 1.00 20.19
N ASN A 212 0.05 1.30 21.30
CA ASN A 212 -0.48 2.16 22.34
C ASN A 212 -0.22 3.64 22.06
N ALA A 213 0.82 3.94 21.28
CA ALA A 213 1.27 5.30 21.04
C ALA A 213 0.86 5.82 19.65
N ASP A 214 0.57 4.92 18.71
CA ASP A 214 0.06 5.22 17.37
C ASP A 214 -1.25 4.48 17.10
N SER A 215 -2.11 5.05 16.24
CA SER A 215 -3.33 4.40 15.73
C SER A 215 -3.42 4.43 14.22
N LEU A 216 -2.48 3.75 13.55
CA LEU A 216 -2.47 3.68 12.07
C LEU A 216 -3.75 3.03 11.51
N GLU A 217 -4.40 2.15 12.29
CA GLU A 217 -5.70 1.60 11.97
C GLU A 217 -6.79 2.68 11.89
N CYS A 218 -6.74 3.69 12.73
CA CYS A 218 -7.67 4.82 12.67
C CYS A 218 -7.32 5.78 11.54
N LEU A 219 -6.04 5.92 11.18
CA LEU A 219 -5.63 6.67 10.00
C LEU A 219 -6.30 6.11 8.73
N LEU A 220 -6.26 4.79 8.51
CA LEU A 220 -6.93 4.17 7.38
C LEU A 220 -8.45 4.42 7.38
N ARG A 221 -9.09 4.49 8.57
CA ARG A 221 -10.50 4.89 8.67
C ARG A 221 -10.73 6.33 8.24
N ARG A 222 -9.82 7.24 8.58
CA ARG A 222 -9.91 8.66 8.21
C ARG A 222 -9.69 8.92 6.73
N VAL A 223 -8.78 8.19 6.10
CA VAL A 223 -8.61 8.25 4.63
C VAL A 223 -9.74 7.54 3.86
N GLY A 224 -10.73 6.95 4.57
CA GLY A 224 -12.01 6.51 4.00
C GLY A 224 -12.19 5.01 3.83
N VAL A 225 -11.24 4.17 4.24
CA VAL A 225 -11.43 2.71 4.23
C VAL A 225 -12.62 2.34 5.11
N SER A 226 -13.53 1.52 4.60
CA SER A 226 -14.75 1.10 5.32
C SER A 226 -14.43 0.26 6.54
N ALA A 227 -15.23 0.39 7.60
CA ALA A 227 -15.13 -0.49 8.77
C ALA A 227 -15.35 -1.96 8.43
N SER A 228 -16.06 -2.27 7.34
CA SER A 228 -16.30 -3.64 6.89
C SER A 228 -15.05 -4.35 6.38
N GLU A 229 -13.99 -3.60 6.04
CA GLU A 229 -12.70 -4.16 5.60
C GLU A 229 -11.82 -4.62 6.77
N TYR A 230 -12.15 -4.21 8.00
CA TYR A 230 -11.37 -4.56 9.18
C TYR A 230 -11.78 -5.90 9.74
N THR A 231 -10.81 -6.79 9.87
CA THR A 231 -11.01 -8.12 10.45
C THR A 231 -9.96 -8.39 11.51
N GLY A 232 -10.32 -9.23 12.48
CA GLY A 232 -9.33 -9.79 13.40
C GLY A 232 -8.34 -10.66 12.63
N THR A 233 -7.17 -10.91 13.22
CA THR A 233 -6.20 -11.81 12.61
C THR A 233 -6.80 -13.16 12.33
N PRO A 234 -6.65 -13.66 11.12
CA PRO A 234 -7.14 -14.99 10.79
C PRO A 234 -6.43 -16.04 11.62
N GLY A 235 -7.19 -16.87 12.31
CA GLY A 235 -6.69 -18.17 12.71
C GLY A 235 -6.45 -18.95 11.43
N ALA A 236 -5.27 -19.51 11.24
CA ALA A 236 -4.91 -20.41 10.14
C ALA A 236 -5.85 -20.27 8.93
N LEU A 237 -5.65 -19.25 8.12
CA LEU A 237 -6.40 -19.14 6.89
C LEU A 237 -5.60 -19.77 5.78
N PRO A 238 -6.08 -20.81 5.19
CA PRO A 238 -5.92 -20.92 3.78
C PRO A 238 -6.85 -19.87 3.19
N ASP A 239 -6.31 -18.97 2.40
CA ASP A 239 -7.06 -18.27 1.38
C ASP A 239 -8.40 -17.65 1.80
N GLY A 240 -8.36 -16.58 2.51
CA GLY A 240 -9.43 -15.61 2.51
C GLY A 240 -10.71 -16.01 3.23
N GLY A 241 -10.64 -16.80 4.27
CA GLY A 241 -11.81 -17.01 5.12
C GLY A 241 -12.26 -15.78 5.90
N GLN A 242 -11.57 -14.64 5.79
CA GLN A 242 -11.97 -13.37 6.41
C GLN A 242 -12.54 -12.42 5.36
N PRO A 243 -13.69 -11.82 5.60
CA PRO A 243 -14.17 -10.72 4.80
C PRO A 243 -13.31 -9.47 5.08
N GLY A 244 -12.84 -8.80 4.04
CA GLY A 244 -12.08 -7.57 4.15
C GLY A 244 -10.57 -7.73 4.11
N HIS A 245 -9.87 -6.65 3.80
CA HIS A 245 -8.45 -6.62 3.46
C HIS A 245 -7.57 -5.92 4.50
N ILE A 246 -8.15 -5.48 5.64
CA ILE A 246 -7.39 -4.86 6.74
C ILE A 246 -7.35 -5.84 7.91
N HIS A 247 -6.21 -6.48 8.10
CA HIS A 247 -6.02 -7.48 9.15
C HIS A 247 -5.27 -6.89 10.33
N ILE A 248 -5.85 -6.98 11.53
CA ILE A 248 -5.32 -6.35 12.73
C ILE A 248 -4.63 -7.38 13.62
N PHE A 249 -3.39 -7.06 14.02
CA PHE A 249 -2.60 -7.76 15.00
C PHE A 249 -2.47 -6.91 16.26
N ALA A 250 -2.68 -7.51 17.44
CA ALA A 250 -2.59 -6.80 18.70
C ALA A 250 -1.13 -6.67 19.16
N GLY A 251 -0.54 -5.50 18.97
CA GLY A 251 0.83 -5.23 19.40
C GLY A 251 1.02 -5.28 20.92
N THR A 252 -0.04 -4.95 21.68
CA THR A 252 0.00 -5.01 23.14
C THR A 252 -1.20 -5.78 23.71
N PRO A 253 -1.09 -6.33 24.96
CA PRO A 253 -2.21 -6.98 25.63
C PRO A 253 -3.45 -6.08 25.81
N GLN A 254 -3.26 -4.77 25.96
CA GLN A 254 -4.34 -3.79 26.06
C GLN A 254 -5.11 -3.71 24.75
N GLN A 255 -4.40 -3.68 23.63
CA GLN A 255 -5.02 -3.67 22.30
C GLN A 255 -5.78 -4.96 22.00
N ALA A 256 -5.30 -6.10 22.47
CA ALA A 256 -6.01 -7.37 22.34
C ALA A 256 -7.40 -7.37 23.00
N SER A 257 -7.64 -6.53 24.00
CA SER A 257 -8.94 -6.39 24.65
C SER A 257 -9.92 -5.49 23.88
N THR A 258 -9.42 -4.60 23.03
CA THR A 258 -10.22 -3.64 22.27
C THR A 258 -10.46 -4.04 20.82
N THR A 259 -9.67 -5.00 20.32
CA THR A 259 -9.80 -5.57 18.98
C THR A 259 -10.17 -7.04 19.07
N PRO A 260 -11.37 -7.47 18.65
CA PRO A 260 -11.80 -8.85 18.80
C PRO A 260 -10.97 -9.83 17.97
N ASN A 261 -10.60 -10.96 18.57
CA ASN A 261 -9.93 -12.09 17.93
C ASN A 261 -8.54 -11.77 17.32
N THR A 262 -7.81 -10.81 17.88
CA THR A 262 -6.47 -10.48 17.41
C THR A 262 -5.39 -11.35 18.04
N LYS A 263 -4.32 -11.61 17.29
CA LYS A 263 -3.10 -12.28 17.72
C LYS A 263 -1.97 -11.26 17.91
N PRO A 264 -0.92 -11.58 18.68
CA PRO A 264 0.29 -10.76 18.71
C PRO A 264 0.97 -10.76 17.32
N PRO A 265 1.68 -9.69 16.96
CA PRO A 265 2.31 -9.59 15.65
C PRO A 265 3.56 -10.48 15.51
N GLY A 266 4.29 -10.70 16.59
CA GLY A 266 5.52 -11.51 16.60
C GLY A 266 5.36 -12.89 17.22
N PRO A 267 6.44 -13.70 17.21
CA PRO A 267 6.44 -15.03 17.80
C PRO A 267 6.03 -14.98 19.26
N SER A 268 4.96 -15.71 19.59
CA SER A 268 4.54 -15.84 20.97
C SER A 268 5.17 -17.07 21.61
N SER A 269 5.40 -17.01 22.93
CA SER A 269 5.86 -18.17 23.71
C SER A 269 4.84 -19.33 23.72
N SER A 270 3.66 -19.13 23.16
CA SER A 270 2.56 -20.10 23.16
C SER A 270 2.23 -20.71 21.79
N GLY A 271 3.05 -20.46 20.75
CA GLY A 271 2.92 -21.12 19.45
C GLY A 271 2.87 -20.19 18.24
N PRO A 272 2.88 -20.76 17.03
CA PRO A 272 2.90 -20.00 15.78
C PRO A 272 1.61 -19.23 15.56
N GLY A 273 1.68 -18.15 14.81
CA GLY A 273 0.51 -17.44 14.31
C GLY A 273 0.55 -15.93 14.46
N GLY A 274 1.74 -15.34 14.59
CA GLY A 274 1.97 -13.91 14.46
C GLY A 274 2.06 -13.46 13.00
N LEU A 275 2.30 -12.17 12.80
CA LEU A 275 2.44 -11.57 11.46
C LEU A 275 3.77 -11.96 10.80
N TRP A 276 4.85 -12.02 11.58
CA TRP A 276 6.20 -12.30 11.07
C TRP A 276 6.87 -13.54 11.67
N ASP A 277 6.07 -14.51 12.11
CA ASP A 277 6.60 -15.78 12.64
C ASP A 277 7.34 -16.57 11.55
N THR A 278 6.78 -16.57 10.33
CA THR A 278 7.35 -17.20 9.14
C THR A 278 7.15 -16.32 7.92
N ASP A 279 7.95 -16.52 6.88
CA ASP A 279 7.80 -15.83 5.59
C ASP A 279 6.39 -15.97 5.03
N SER A 280 5.80 -17.16 5.10
CA SER A 280 4.45 -17.40 4.59
C SER A 280 3.36 -16.64 5.34
N ASP A 281 3.61 -16.19 6.55
CA ASP A 281 2.64 -15.39 7.31
C ASP A 281 2.63 -13.95 6.86
N ILE A 282 3.80 -13.34 6.65
CA ILE A 282 3.94 -11.96 6.22
C ILE A 282 3.73 -11.80 4.71
N ASP A 283 4.13 -12.77 3.90
CA ASP A 283 4.03 -12.75 2.42
C ASP A 283 2.59 -12.65 1.89
N ARG A 284 1.58 -12.89 2.74
CA ARG A 284 0.15 -12.70 2.39
C ARG A 284 -0.25 -11.24 2.22
N TYR A 285 0.57 -10.33 2.68
CA TYR A 285 0.25 -8.92 2.73
C TYR A 285 1.02 -8.14 1.67
N ASP A 286 0.34 -7.16 1.10
CA ASP A 286 0.91 -6.20 0.18
C ASP A 286 1.62 -5.08 0.94
N ILE A 287 1.04 -4.70 2.09
CA ILE A 287 1.52 -3.62 2.95
C ILE A 287 1.46 -4.08 4.41
N VAL A 288 2.50 -3.77 5.17
CA VAL A 288 2.57 -3.98 6.61
C VAL A 288 2.76 -2.63 7.30
N LEU A 289 1.85 -2.30 8.21
CA LEU A 289 1.88 -1.09 9.02
C LEU A 289 2.20 -1.46 10.46
N LEU A 290 3.31 -0.96 10.97
CA LEU A 290 3.80 -1.22 12.33
C LEU A 290 3.61 0.03 13.17
N SER A 291 2.49 0.10 13.90
CA SER A 291 2.17 1.18 14.83
C SER A 291 3.01 1.06 16.10
N CYS A 292 3.54 2.18 16.61
CA CYS A 292 4.36 2.18 17.81
C CYS A 292 3.60 1.62 19.03
N GLU A 293 4.14 0.59 19.63
CA GLU A 293 3.56 -0.12 20.77
C GLU A 293 3.86 0.55 22.13
N GLY A 294 4.71 1.59 22.13
CA GLY A 294 5.14 2.29 23.34
C GLY A 294 6.33 1.63 24.05
N SER A 295 6.87 0.57 23.49
CA SER A 295 8.09 -0.12 23.94
C SER A 295 8.58 -1.06 22.82
N GLU A 296 9.83 -1.50 22.88
CA GLU A 296 10.35 -2.55 22.01
C GLU A 296 9.71 -3.89 22.37
N THR A 297 8.55 -4.13 21.83
CA THR A 297 7.77 -5.36 22.02
C THR A 297 7.66 -6.12 20.71
N GLY A 298 7.00 -7.27 20.74
CA GLY A 298 6.67 -8.00 19.51
C GLY A 298 7.77 -8.90 18.99
N ASN A 299 8.92 -8.96 19.63
CA ASN A 299 9.98 -9.92 19.31
C ASN A 299 10.41 -9.84 17.83
N PRO A 300 11.14 -8.78 17.42
CA PRO A 300 11.50 -8.51 16.03
C PRO A 300 12.18 -9.71 15.35
N GLN A 301 11.87 -9.91 14.07
CA GLN A 301 12.50 -10.91 13.21
C GLN A 301 13.06 -10.21 11.95
N PRO A 302 14.22 -9.55 12.04
CA PRO A 302 14.77 -8.75 10.94
C PRO A 302 14.91 -9.53 9.63
N ALA A 303 15.32 -10.81 9.69
CA ALA A 303 15.50 -11.64 8.51
C ALA A 303 14.18 -11.86 7.74
N ASN A 304 13.09 -12.19 8.45
CA ASN A 304 11.78 -12.40 7.81
C ASN A 304 11.24 -11.10 7.20
N LEU A 305 11.45 -9.97 7.89
CA LEU A 305 11.05 -8.67 7.37
C LEU A 305 11.86 -8.27 6.13
N ALA A 306 13.18 -8.48 6.15
CA ALA A 306 14.04 -8.19 5.00
C ALA A 306 13.70 -9.07 3.80
N ASP A 307 13.43 -10.36 4.02
CA ASP A 307 13.03 -11.28 2.96
C ASP A 307 11.69 -10.85 2.33
N TYR A 308 10.71 -10.48 3.15
CA TYR A 308 9.44 -9.92 2.69
C TYR A 308 9.64 -8.68 1.81
N VAL A 309 10.45 -7.70 2.26
CA VAL A 309 10.70 -6.48 1.48
C VAL A 309 11.47 -6.78 0.19
N ASN A 310 12.45 -7.70 0.23
CA ASN A 310 13.20 -8.13 -0.95
C ASN A 310 12.31 -8.77 -2.04
N LYS A 311 11.21 -9.39 -1.64
CA LYS A 311 10.22 -10.00 -2.54
C LYS A 311 9.18 -9.02 -3.07
N GLY A 312 9.16 -7.78 -2.59
CA GLY A 312 8.21 -6.77 -3.06
C GLY A 312 7.28 -6.20 -1.98
N GLY A 313 7.44 -6.62 -0.73
CA GLY A 313 6.67 -6.13 0.40
C GLY A 313 6.86 -4.63 0.66
N ARG A 314 5.84 -4.00 1.21
CA ARG A 314 5.83 -2.59 1.61
C ARG A 314 5.68 -2.50 3.11
N VAL A 315 6.57 -1.77 3.77
CA VAL A 315 6.56 -1.61 5.22
C VAL A 315 6.53 -0.15 5.60
N PHE A 316 5.61 0.19 6.49
CA PHE A 316 5.65 1.43 7.26
C PHE A 316 5.91 1.07 8.71
N ALA A 317 7.01 1.55 9.27
CA ALA A 317 7.41 1.30 10.65
C ALA A 317 7.52 2.61 11.42
N SER A 318 7.04 2.64 12.66
CA SER A 318 7.13 3.83 13.50
C SER A 318 7.88 3.59 14.80
N HIS A 319 8.64 4.57 15.24
CA HIS A 319 9.31 4.71 16.51
C HIS A 319 10.00 3.40 16.99
N TYR A 320 9.54 2.75 18.05
CA TYR A 320 10.20 1.57 18.63
C TYR A 320 10.36 0.37 17.67
N HIS A 321 9.74 0.42 16.50
CA HIS A 321 10.04 -0.57 15.46
C HIS A 321 11.44 -0.39 14.84
N TYR A 322 12.22 0.62 15.28
CA TYR A 322 13.64 0.67 14.94
C TYR A 322 14.38 -0.62 15.33
N ALA A 323 13.89 -1.36 16.34
CA ALA A 323 14.45 -2.64 16.76
C ALA A 323 14.53 -3.69 15.65
N PHE A 324 13.78 -3.55 14.56
CA PHE A 324 13.97 -4.37 13.34
C PHE A 324 15.23 -4.02 12.56
N PHE A 325 15.75 -2.80 12.74
CA PHE A 325 16.83 -2.23 11.92
C PHE A 325 18.12 -2.05 12.72
N TYR A 326 18.00 -1.97 14.04
CA TYR A 326 19.10 -1.66 14.95
C TYR A 326 18.92 -2.40 16.28
N ASP A 327 20.01 -2.98 16.79
CA ASP A 327 20.09 -3.58 18.11
C ASP A 327 20.77 -2.59 19.07
N ASP A 328 20.00 -1.90 19.88
CA ASP A 328 20.48 -0.91 20.84
C ASP A 328 21.30 -1.53 21.97
N SER A 329 21.09 -2.81 22.29
CA SER A 329 21.85 -3.52 23.31
C SER A 329 23.31 -3.76 22.91
N THR A 330 23.58 -3.87 21.62
CA THR A 330 24.91 -4.03 21.03
C THR A 330 25.42 -2.78 20.34
N ASN A 331 24.58 -1.76 20.14
CA ASN A 331 24.83 -0.55 19.36
C ASN A 331 25.29 -0.88 17.93
N THR A 332 24.59 -1.79 17.26
CA THR A 332 24.90 -2.22 15.90
C THR A 332 23.64 -2.27 15.02
N ASP A 333 23.81 -1.97 13.73
CA ASP A 333 22.77 -2.23 12.76
C ASP A 333 22.44 -3.72 12.68
N GLN A 334 21.18 -4.05 12.44
CA GLN A 334 20.80 -5.40 12.05
C GLN A 334 21.47 -5.75 10.72
N PRO A 335 22.04 -6.96 10.57
CA PRO A 335 22.79 -7.32 9.36
C PRO A 335 22.00 -7.20 8.05
N GLU A 336 20.70 -7.36 8.14
CA GLU A 336 19.76 -7.28 7.00
C GLU A 336 19.47 -5.84 6.56
N PHE A 337 19.74 -4.86 7.43
CA PHE A 337 19.44 -3.43 7.22
C PHE A 337 20.66 -2.54 7.49
N PRO A 338 21.79 -2.77 6.81
CA PRO A 338 23.02 -2.05 7.10
C PRO A 338 22.92 -0.57 6.73
N ASN A 339 23.30 0.30 7.64
CA ASN A 339 23.47 1.74 7.41
C ASN A 339 22.21 2.45 6.88
N VAL A 340 21.02 2.04 7.34
CA VAL A 340 19.77 2.72 6.95
C VAL A 340 19.62 4.08 7.66
N ALA A 341 20.11 4.24 8.88
CA ALA A 341 20.16 5.51 9.60
C ALA A 341 21.30 5.49 10.64
N ASP A 342 21.64 6.64 11.21
CA ASP A 342 22.38 6.74 12.45
C ASP A 342 21.37 6.70 13.61
N TRP A 343 21.38 5.62 14.36
CA TRP A 343 20.50 5.34 15.49
C TRP A 343 21.10 5.69 16.85
N SER A 344 22.22 6.42 16.88
CA SER A 344 22.94 6.74 18.12
C SER A 344 22.10 7.52 19.16
N LEU A 345 20.97 8.06 18.76
CA LEU A 345 20.02 8.75 19.61
C LEU A 345 18.88 7.85 20.11
N ALA A 346 18.72 6.65 19.54
CA ALA A 346 17.68 5.70 19.94
C ALA A 346 17.85 5.30 21.42
N SER A 347 16.76 5.28 22.15
CA SER A 347 16.80 5.03 23.58
C SER A 347 15.54 4.32 24.05
N GLN A 348 15.74 3.17 24.71
CA GLN A 348 14.67 2.53 25.45
C GLN A 348 14.21 3.42 26.62
N GLY A 349 12.91 3.56 26.78
CA GLY A 349 12.30 4.22 27.94
C GLY A 349 11.92 5.68 27.77
N GLY A 350 11.83 6.16 26.55
CA GLY A 350 11.22 7.45 26.22
C GLY A 350 12.10 8.68 26.45
N GLY A 351 13.42 8.50 26.54
CA GLY A 351 14.39 9.61 26.57
C GLY A 351 14.57 10.32 25.22
N ASP A 352 13.98 9.78 24.18
CA ASP A 352 14.00 10.12 22.77
C ASP A 352 12.89 11.10 22.34
N ALA A 353 11.98 11.48 23.26
CA ALA A 353 10.86 12.36 22.96
C ALA A 353 11.23 13.84 23.06
N TYR A 354 10.76 14.63 22.09
CA TYR A 354 10.74 16.08 22.25
C TYR A 354 9.66 16.49 23.26
N LYS A 355 10.01 17.42 24.16
CA LYS A 355 9.09 17.86 25.22
C LYS A 355 7.87 18.64 24.71
N ASN A 356 7.97 19.20 23.54
CA ASN A 356 6.92 19.96 22.86
C ASN A 356 6.89 19.52 21.41
N GLY A 357 5.80 19.83 20.71
CA GLY A 357 5.73 19.66 19.26
C GLY A 357 6.90 20.38 18.57
N ILE A 358 7.30 19.84 17.44
CA ILE A 358 8.39 20.37 16.61
C ILE A 358 7.88 20.74 15.23
N ASN A 359 8.73 21.37 14.44
CA ASN A 359 8.50 21.58 13.03
C ASN A 359 9.53 20.79 12.22
N ALA A 360 9.14 20.27 11.07
CA ALA A 360 10.04 19.59 10.16
C ALA A 360 10.07 20.26 8.78
N ALA A 361 11.25 20.32 8.19
CA ALA A 361 11.46 20.77 6.82
C ALA A 361 11.34 19.58 5.85
N ILE A 362 10.43 19.66 4.88
CA ILE A 362 10.31 18.67 3.82
C ILE A 362 11.50 18.81 2.88
N GLN A 363 12.14 17.69 2.57
CA GLN A 363 13.31 17.65 1.71
C GLN A 363 12.89 17.63 0.25
N THR A 364 13.33 18.61 -0.54
CA THR A 364 13.04 18.72 -1.99
C THR A 364 14.27 18.41 -2.85
N THR A 365 15.39 18.15 -2.17
CA THR A 365 16.65 17.73 -2.80
C THR A 365 17.23 16.55 -2.01
N LEU A 366 17.87 15.65 -2.72
CA LEU A 366 18.62 14.55 -2.13
C LEU A 366 19.88 15.07 -1.43
N ALA A 367 20.45 14.30 -0.52
CA ALA A 367 21.71 14.62 0.15
C ALA A 367 22.88 14.85 -0.83
N SER A 368 22.83 14.27 -2.03
CA SER A 368 23.77 14.52 -3.12
C SER A 368 23.63 15.90 -3.76
N GLY A 369 22.59 16.66 -3.44
CA GLY A 369 22.21 17.91 -4.10
C GLY A 369 21.39 17.74 -5.39
N ALA A 370 21.11 16.51 -5.80
CA ALA A 370 20.20 16.23 -6.93
C ALA A 370 18.74 16.55 -6.56
N ALA A 371 17.90 16.78 -7.57
CA ALA A 371 16.47 16.96 -7.35
C ALA A 371 15.83 15.71 -6.71
N PHE A 372 14.86 15.94 -5.85
CA PHE A 372 14.03 14.90 -5.25
C PHE A 372 12.56 15.14 -5.64
N PRO A 373 12.11 14.63 -6.81
CA PRO A 373 10.78 14.91 -7.34
C PRO A 373 9.65 14.52 -6.41
N GLU A 374 9.75 13.36 -5.75
CA GLU A 374 8.73 12.90 -4.80
C GLU A 374 8.67 13.80 -3.55
N GLY A 375 9.82 14.23 -3.04
CA GLY A 375 9.89 15.18 -1.93
C GLY A 375 9.35 16.56 -2.32
N GLN A 376 9.61 17.03 -3.54
CA GLN A 376 9.01 18.25 -4.07
C GLN A 376 7.49 18.10 -4.23
N ALA A 377 7.02 16.92 -4.64
CA ALA A 377 5.59 16.63 -4.74
C ALA A 377 4.93 16.63 -3.36
N LEU A 378 5.54 15.99 -2.36
CA LEU A 378 5.09 16.03 -0.97
C LEU A 378 5.01 17.47 -0.44
N TYR A 379 6.06 18.26 -0.64
CA TYR A 379 6.07 19.67 -0.25
C TYR A 379 4.90 20.44 -0.89
N THR A 380 4.74 20.33 -2.21
CA THR A 380 3.68 21.01 -2.94
C THR A 380 2.30 20.57 -2.47
N TRP A 381 2.11 19.27 -2.26
CA TRP A 381 0.85 18.72 -1.79
C TRP A 381 0.49 19.23 -0.38
N LEU A 382 1.44 19.22 0.55
CA LEU A 382 1.24 19.73 1.90
C LEU A 382 1.02 21.24 1.94
N ASP A 383 1.72 22.00 1.10
CA ASP A 383 1.64 23.47 1.08
C ASP A 383 0.37 23.98 0.41
N THR A 384 0.09 23.51 -0.80
CA THR A 384 -0.95 24.11 -1.65
C THR A 384 -2.20 23.28 -1.80
N THR A 385 -2.12 21.95 -1.63
CA THR A 385 -3.26 21.06 -1.86
C THR A 385 -4.08 20.87 -0.59
N VAL A 386 -3.44 20.53 0.53
CA VAL A 386 -4.12 20.29 1.82
C VAL A 386 -3.92 21.43 2.83
N ASN A 387 -2.99 22.36 2.59
CA ASN A 387 -2.65 23.49 3.46
C ASN A 387 -2.23 23.06 4.86
N ALA A 388 -1.37 22.04 4.94
CA ALA A 388 -0.87 21.46 6.19
C ALA A 388 0.37 22.18 6.75
N LEU A 389 1.11 22.93 5.91
CA LEU A 389 2.33 23.59 6.34
C LEU A 389 2.06 24.92 7.08
N THR A 390 2.90 25.19 8.05
CA THR A 390 2.95 26.47 8.76
C THR A 390 4.32 27.11 8.50
N GLY A 391 4.33 28.22 7.77
CA GLY A 391 5.58 28.89 7.41
C GLY A 391 6.56 27.99 6.64
N SER A 392 6.04 27.17 5.71
CA SER A 392 6.79 26.20 4.90
C SER A 392 7.37 25.01 5.69
N LEU A 393 6.94 24.81 6.92
CA LEU A 393 7.35 23.70 7.77
C LEU A 393 6.13 22.84 8.15
N LEU A 394 6.35 21.54 8.27
CA LEU A 394 5.35 20.58 8.75
C LEU A 394 5.31 20.60 10.27
N PRO A 395 4.19 21.01 10.90
CA PRO A 395 4.02 20.86 12.35
C PRO A 395 3.88 19.38 12.71
N ILE A 396 4.61 18.94 13.73
CA ILE A 396 4.58 17.60 14.28
C ILE A 396 4.25 17.69 15.77
N THR A 397 3.19 17.02 16.19
CA THR A 397 2.70 17.09 17.57
C THR A 397 3.57 16.29 18.51
N VAL A 398 3.93 15.06 18.16
CA VAL A 398 4.75 14.16 19.00
C VAL A 398 5.91 13.60 18.17
N GLY A 399 6.95 14.43 18.01
CA GLY A 399 8.19 14.02 17.36
C GLY A 399 9.11 13.24 18.30
N ARG A 400 9.89 12.35 17.72
CA ARG A 400 10.95 11.58 18.36
C ARG A 400 12.29 11.95 17.75
N HIS A 401 13.38 11.45 18.35
CA HIS A 401 14.72 11.76 17.84
C HIS A 401 15.65 10.53 17.87
N ASP A 402 15.11 9.39 17.45
CA ASP A 402 15.86 8.13 17.41
C ASP A 402 16.83 8.06 16.24
N ALA A 403 16.47 8.67 15.10
CA ALA A 403 17.16 8.47 13.85
C ALA A 403 17.67 9.76 13.22
N VAL A 404 18.88 9.68 12.63
CA VAL A 404 19.42 10.73 11.75
C VAL A 404 19.83 10.10 10.42
N VAL A 405 19.30 10.63 9.33
CA VAL A 405 19.67 10.24 7.96
C VAL A 405 20.49 11.34 7.31
N SER A 406 21.65 10.97 6.83
CA SER A 406 22.62 11.86 6.16
C SER A 406 23.01 11.31 4.78
N GLY A 407 23.87 12.01 4.04
CA GLY A 407 24.35 11.58 2.74
C GLY A 407 25.23 10.32 2.76
N THR A 408 25.54 9.77 3.93
CA THR A 408 26.32 8.54 4.07
C THR A 408 25.45 7.30 4.30
N ASN A 409 24.15 7.50 4.56
CA ASN A 409 23.19 6.41 4.73
C ASN A 409 22.61 5.97 3.38
N VAL A 410 22.08 4.75 3.32
CA VAL A 410 21.42 4.22 2.12
C VAL A 410 19.99 4.76 1.96
N SER A 411 19.44 5.34 3.03
CA SER A 411 18.09 5.90 3.05
C SER A 411 18.02 7.32 2.51
N THR A 412 16.81 7.72 2.13
CA THR A 412 16.46 9.08 1.72
C THR A 412 15.59 9.74 2.78
N ALA A 413 16.02 10.89 3.29
CA ALA A 413 15.23 11.72 4.19
C ALA A 413 14.10 12.43 3.41
N TRP A 414 12.87 12.39 3.96
CA TRP A 414 11.71 13.11 3.45
C TRP A 414 11.39 14.34 4.30
N ALA A 415 11.54 14.24 5.62
CA ALA A 415 11.31 15.33 6.55
C ALA A 415 12.36 15.31 7.66
N GLN A 416 12.99 16.46 7.92
CA GLN A 416 13.98 16.62 8.97
C GLN A 416 13.53 17.70 9.96
N SER A 417 13.78 17.47 11.25
CA SER A 417 13.46 18.43 12.29
C SER A 417 14.14 19.78 12.04
N SER A 418 13.40 20.88 12.23
CA SER A 418 13.88 22.25 12.01
C SER A 418 13.99 22.99 13.32
N GLY A 419 15.22 23.32 13.72
CA GLY A 419 15.51 24.05 14.94
C GLY A 419 15.33 23.26 16.25
N ALA A 420 15.01 21.98 16.18
CA ALA A 420 14.94 21.09 17.34
C ALA A 420 16.34 20.61 17.77
N THR A 421 16.47 20.24 19.04
CA THR A 421 17.71 19.72 19.62
C THR A 421 17.40 18.51 20.49
N PRO A 422 18.01 17.35 20.21
CA PRO A 422 18.90 17.08 19.07
C PRO A 422 18.17 17.18 17.73
N ALA A 423 18.91 17.30 16.62
CA ALA A 423 18.33 17.21 15.29
C ALA A 423 18.04 15.73 14.95
N SER A 424 16.95 15.46 14.24
CA SER A 424 16.54 14.11 13.83
C SER A 424 15.85 14.11 12.47
N THR A 425 15.66 12.93 11.90
CA THR A 425 14.93 12.73 10.66
C THR A 425 13.58 12.10 10.96
N GLN A 426 12.50 12.84 10.70
CA GLN A 426 11.14 12.45 11.09
C GLN A 426 10.49 11.44 10.13
N TYR A 427 10.81 11.53 8.82
CA TYR A 427 10.40 10.55 7.81
C TYR A 427 11.57 10.25 6.89
N PHE A 428 11.82 8.98 6.64
CA PHE A 428 12.78 8.53 5.66
C PHE A 428 12.41 7.17 5.09
N SER A 429 12.98 6.82 3.95
CA SER A 429 12.71 5.54 3.30
C SER A 429 13.94 4.97 2.63
N TRP A 430 13.91 3.67 2.38
CA TRP A 430 14.90 2.98 1.55
C TRP A 430 14.25 1.89 0.72
N ASP A 431 14.90 1.56 -0.39
CA ASP A 431 14.45 0.55 -1.33
C ASP A 431 15.30 -0.72 -1.21
N MET A 432 14.67 -1.87 -1.44
CA MET A 432 15.32 -3.18 -1.34
C MET A 432 15.03 -4.05 -2.59
N PRO A 433 15.92 -5.03 -2.89
CA PRO A 433 17.15 -5.39 -2.18
C PRO A 433 18.27 -4.37 -2.37
N PHE A 434 19.14 -4.17 -1.39
CA PHE A 434 20.25 -3.20 -1.46
C PHE A 434 21.25 -3.50 -2.60
N ASN A 435 21.31 -4.74 -3.05
CA ASN A 435 22.10 -5.20 -4.19
C ASN A 435 21.24 -5.49 -5.42
N ALA A 436 20.17 -4.71 -5.62
CA ALA A 436 19.27 -4.87 -6.74
C ALA A 436 20.06 -4.95 -8.06
N PRO A 437 19.74 -5.90 -8.96
CA PRO A 437 20.32 -5.92 -10.29
C PRO A 437 19.91 -4.67 -11.04
N LEU A 438 20.71 -4.28 -12.02
CA LEU A 438 20.32 -3.19 -12.91
C LEU A 438 19.32 -3.70 -13.96
N ASP A 439 18.31 -2.91 -14.24
CA ASP A 439 17.38 -3.13 -15.35
C ASP A 439 18.02 -2.81 -16.71
N ASP A 440 17.26 -2.98 -17.78
CA ASP A 440 17.73 -2.70 -19.16
C ASP A 440 18.07 -1.22 -19.38
N ALA A 441 17.59 -0.31 -18.55
CA ALA A 441 17.90 1.12 -18.58
C ALA A 441 19.11 1.47 -17.69
N GLY A 442 19.66 0.50 -16.96
CA GLY A 442 20.79 0.68 -16.05
C GLY A 442 20.40 1.24 -14.68
N ALA A 443 19.12 1.22 -14.32
CA ALA A 443 18.62 1.60 -12.99
C ALA A 443 18.48 0.37 -12.09
N PRO A 444 18.65 0.51 -10.75
CA PRO A 444 18.43 -0.59 -9.83
C PRO A 444 16.97 -1.09 -9.87
N ALA A 445 16.78 -2.39 -10.07
CA ALA A 445 15.47 -3.06 -10.10
C ALA A 445 15.03 -3.38 -8.67
N TYR A 446 14.67 -2.35 -7.92
CA TYR A 446 14.13 -2.52 -6.57
C TYR A 446 12.75 -3.17 -6.58
N CYS A 447 12.47 -3.97 -5.56
CA CYS A 447 11.19 -4.68 -5.41
C CYS A 447 10.32 -4.08 -4.31
N GLY A 448 10.89 -3.89 -3.13
CA GLY A 448 10.20 -3.42 -1.95
C GLY A 448 10.71 -2.10 -1.42
N ARG A 449 9.93 -1.50 -0.51
CA ARG A 449 10.27 -0.22 0.15
C ARG A 449 9.89 -0.27 1.61
N VAL A 450 10.75 0.28 2.44
CA VAL A 450 10.46 0.57 3.84
C VAL A 450 10.40 2.08 4.03
N VAL A 451 9.38 2.53 4.75
CA VAL A 451 9.29 3.89 5.30
C VAL A 451 9.39 3.80 6.81
N TYR A 452 10.20 4.63 7.38
CA TYR A 452 10.27 4.79 8.83
C TYR A 452 9.81 6.20 9.25
N SER A 453 9.02 6.22 10.33
CA SER A 453 8.47 7.43 10.94
C SER A 453 9.01 7.58 12.36
N ASP A 454 9.72 8.67 12.63
CA ASP A 454 10.27 9.02 13.93
C ASP A 454 9.34 9.99 14.66
N LEU A 455 8.03 9.68 14.65
CA LEU A 455 6.99 10.44 15.34
C LEU A 455 5.79 9.54 15.66
N HIS A 456 4.91 9.99 16.55
CA HIS A 456 3.65 9.33 16.82
C HIS A 456 2.50 10.00 16.07
N VAL A 457 1.70 9.17 15.40
CA VAL A 457 0.55 9.58 14.59
C VAL A 457 -0.71 9.62 15.44
N GLY A 458 -1.57 10.62 15.20
CA GLY A 458 -2.84 10.76 15.91
C GLY A 458 -2.71 11.20 17.37
N ALA A 459 -1.51 11.48 17.82
CA ALA A 459 -1.30 12.04 19.17
C ALA A 459 -1.95 13.43 19.24
N GLY A 460 -2.88 13.60 20.18
CA GLY A 460 -3.68 14.82 20.31
C GLY A 460 -5.12 14.67 19.82
N GLU A 461 -5.46 13.59 19.19
CA GLU A 461 -6.80 13.21 18.77
C GLU A 461 -7.68 12.79 19.96
N GLN A 462 -9.02 12.83 19.75
CA GLN A 462 -9.96 12.38 20.78
C GLN A 462 -9.85 10.87 21.08
N ASP A 463 -9.33 10.11 20.12
CA ASP A 463 -9.11 8.66 20.26
C ASP A 463 -8.00 8.34 21.27
N TYR A 464 -7.12 9.31 21.55
CA TYR A 464 -6.08 9.19 22.55
C TYR A 464 -6.52 9.85 23.86
N GLY A 465 -6.35 9.14 24.95
CA GLY A 465 -6.51 9.68 26.29
C GLY A 465 -5.36 10.62 26.67
N CYS A 466 -5.07 11.60 25.82
CA CYS A 466 -4.00 12.56 26.05
C CYS A 466 -4.28 13.40 27.27
N THR A 467 -3.35 13.41 28.20
CA THR A 467 -3.32 14.35 29.34
C THR A 467 -2.65 15.66 28.90
N SER A 468 -2.15 16.44 29.81
CA SER A 468 -1.40 17.66 29.48
C SER A 468 -0.07 17.43 28.77
N ASP A 469 0.43 16.19 28.76
CA ASP A 469 1.65 15.77 28.05
C ASP A 469 1.27 14.94 26.83
N PRO A 470 1.51 15.44 25.59
CA PRO A 470 1.24 14.69 24.36
C PRO A 470 1.99 13.35 24.27
N ASN A 471 3.13 13.22 24.96
CA ASN A 471 3.90 11.97 25.01
C ASN A 471 3.26 10.89 25.91
N SER A 472 2.24 11.25 26.69
CA SER A 472 1.49 10.32 27.52
C SER A 472 0.16 9.86 26.88
N CYS A 473 -0.04 10.15 25.61
CA CYS A 473 -1.23 9.73 24.87
C CYS A 473 -1.27 8.21 24.73
N VAL A 474 -2.42 7.64 25.03
CA VAL A 474 -2.70 6.20 24.83
C VAL A 474 -4.00 6.08 24.09
N TYR A 475 -4.01 5.31 23.01
CA TYR A 475 -5.21 5.05 22.25
C TYR A 475 -6.31 4.43 23.14
N GLN A 476 -7.48 5.02 23.12
CA GLN A 476 -8.62 4.63 23.98
C GLN A 476 -9.79 4.03 23.19
N GLY A 477 -9.72 4.09 21.87
CA GLY A 477 -10.82 3.69 20.99
C GLY A 477 -10.94 2.17 20.83
N THR A 478 -12.01 1.78 20.15
CA THR A 478 -12.27 0.39 19.74
C THR A 478 -12.19 0.34 18.21
N THR A 479 -11.19 -0.31 17.67
CA THR A 479 -11.02 -0.44 16.23
C THR A 479 -12.02 -1.42 15.62
N PRO A 480 -12.62 -1.08 14.48
CA PRO A 480 -12.57 0.17 13.71
C PRO A 480 -13.67 1.18 14.07
N THR A 481 -14.63 0.80 14.92
CA THR A 481 -15.88 1.57 15.15
C THR A 481 -15.70 2.73 16.10
N GLY A 482 -14.66 2.69 16.93
CA GLY A 482 -14.31 3.76 17.86
C GLY A 482 -13.36 4.80 17.29
N CYS A 483 -12.86 4.61 16.07
CA CYS A 483 -12.01 5.60 15.42
C CYS A 483 -12.77 6.90 15.13
N THR A 484 -12.19 8.03 15.49
CA THR A 484 -12.70 9.35 15.08
C THR A 484 -12.53 9.52 13.58
N ILE A 485 -13.62 9.83 12.89
CA ILE A 485 -13.61 10.13 11.45
C ILE A 485 -13.63 11.64 11.30
N GLY A 486 -12.60 12.22 10.72
CA GLY A 486 -12.51 13.66 10.58
C GLY A 486 -11.35 14.09 9.69
N LYS A 487 -11.06 15.40 9.72
CA LYS A 487 -9.92 15.96 9.00
C LYS A 487 -8.64 15.44 9.63
N LEU A 488 -7.66 15.11 8.79
CA LEU A 488 -6.32 14.74 9.23
C LEU A 488 -5.58 15.92 9.85
N HIS A 489 -4.67 15.64 10.74
CA HIS A 489 -3.69 16.59 11.23
C HIS A 489 -2.54 16.74 10.20
N PRO A 490 -1.75 17.81 10.25
CA PRO A 490 -0.67 18.02 9.29
C PRO A 490 0.33 16.86 9.18
N ASP A 491 0.71 16.26 10.29
CA ASP A 491 1.61 15.10 10.35
C ASP A 491 0.94 13.83 9.80
N GLU A 492 -0.38 13.69 9.97
CA GLU A 492 -1.17 12.62 9.37
C GLU A 492 -1.41 12.83 7.87
N ASP A 493 -1.61 14.08 7.41
CA ASP A 493 -1.63 14.40 5.98
C ASP A 493 -0.31 13.93 5.33
N ALA A 494 0.84 14.19 5.95
CA ALA A 494 2.11 13.71 5.43
C ALA A 494 2.19 12.17 5.33
N ILE A 495 1.66 11.45 6.33
CA ILE A 495 1.59 9.98 6.28
C ILE A 495 0.62 9.50 5.21
N GLU A 496 -0.51 10.14 5.01
CA GLU A 496 -1.43 9.78 3.93
C GLU A 496 -0.72 9.81 2.57
N PHE A 497 -0.02 10.91 2.27
CA PHE A 497 0.77 11.00 1.04
C PHE A 497 1.80 9.87 0.94
N ILE A 498 2.57 9.66 2.02
CA ILE A 498 3.62 8.63 2.08
C ILE A 498 3.03 7.22 1.97
N LEU A 499 1.88 6.94 2.56
CA LEU A 499 1.19 5.65 2.50
C LEU A 499 0.79 5.30 1.06
N PHE A 500 0.21 6.26 0.33
CA PHE A 500 -0.15 6.03 -1.07
C PHE A 500 1.08 5.96 -1.96
N ASP A 501 2.13 6.76 -1.72
CA ASP A 501 3.41 6.60 -2.43
C ASP A 501 4.07 5.25 -2.13
N LEU A 502 4.07 4.80 -0.87
CA LEU A 502 4.55 3.47 -0.47
C LEU A 502 3.78 2.35 -1.19
N SER A 503 2.46 2.52 -1.35
CA SER A 503 1.60 1.58 -2.09
C SER A 503 1.93 1.53 -3.58
N SER A 504 2.56 2.55 -4.12
CA SER A 504 2.88 2.66 -5.55
C SER A 504 3.98 1.69 -5.96
N CYS A 505 4.18 1.60 -7.26
CA CYS A 505 5.33 0.90 -7.82
C CYS A 505 6.64 1.52 -7.34
N VAL A 506 7.59 0.69 -6.87
CA VAL A 506 8.91 1.18 -6.49
C VAL A 506 9.66 1.59 -7.77
N THR A 507 9.96 2.87 -7.82
CA THR A 507 10.87 3.45 -8.81
C THR A 507 12.08 4.01 -8.06
N PRO A 508 13.27 4.00 -8.66
CA PRO A 508 14.45 4.57 -8.00
C PRO A 508 14.18 6.00 -7.54
N ILE A 509 14.49 6.29 -6.29
CA ILE A 509 14.31 7.62 -5.70
C ILE A 509 15.05 8.67 -6.55
N GLY A 510 14.40 9.79 -6.82
CA GLY A 510 14.91 10.85 -7.70
C GLY A 510 14.47 10.70 -9.17
N SER A 511 13.77 9.63 -9.52
CA SER A 511 13.13 9.50 -10.83
C SER A 511 11.74 10.14 -10.82
N SER A 512 11.36 10.78 -11.95
CA SER A 512 9.99 11.29 -12.10
C SER A 512 9.05 10.14 -12.42
N PRO A 513 7.85 10.07 -11.78
CA PRO A 513 6.87 9.04 -12.08
C PRO A 513 6.41 9.13 -13.55
N GLN A 514 6.23 7.96 -14.17
CA GLN A 514 5.77 7.84 -15.54
C GLN A 514 4.50 6.98 -15.58
N PRO A 515 3.52 7.34 -16.42
CA PRO A 515 2.38 6.45 -16.65
C PRO A 515 2.84 5.15 -17.32
N PRO A 516 2.10 4.04 -17.13
CA PRO A 516 2.44 2.79 -17.79
C PRO A 516 2.39 2.94 -19.32
N PRO A 517 3.19 2.15 -20.05
CA PRO A 517 3.16 2.19 -21.49
C PRO A 517 1.81 1.76 -22.04
N VAL A 518 1.36 2.42 -23.10
CA VAL A 518 0.14 2.01 -23.81
C VAL A 518 0.37 0.72 -24.60
N ALA A 519 -0.64 -0.13 -24.66
CA ALA A 519 -0.61 -1.33 -25.45
C ALA A 519 -0.44 -0.97 -26.94
N THR A 520 0.61 -1.51 -27.57
CA THR A 520 0.76 -1.40 -29.02
C THR A 520 -0.27 -2.29 -29.73
N PRO A 521 -0.87 -1.82 -30.83
CA PRO A 521 -1.73 -2.68 -31.63
C PRO A 521 -0.98 -3.96 -32.04
N LYS A 522 -1.55 -5.12 -31.75
CA LYS A 522 -1.00 -6.41 -32.21
C LYS A 522 -1.34 -6.66 -33.66
#